data_79a7e6adf866e124bd97f6b3e1df0d99
#
_entry.id   79a7e6adf866e124bd97f6b3e1df0d99
#
_cell.length_a   1.000
_cell.length_b   1.000
_cell.length_c   1.000
_cell.angle_alpha   90.00
_cell.angle_beta   90.00
_cell.angle_gamma   90.00
#
_symmetry.space_group_name_H-M   'P 1'
#
loop_
_entity.id
_entity.type
_entity.pdbx_description
1 polymer ?
#
loop_
_entity_poly.entity_id
_entity_poly.type
_entity_poly.pdbx_seq_one_letter_code
_entity_poly.pdbx_strand_id
1 'polypeptide(L)'
;MQPSPQDFGSLFDADTKAAISSGLCIQCRGAKLLCGKARCPILVRWDSMMKTAPMIDRFDLDGSSPPGVFVGRFGYPKVFVGPLVPPVHGDTQILDAPEQWVGRSMEDIVRFRSTLVRGMHRVHVLDVDRGGRIVDLTRELALGTYPADVEVGFERKPRGRVVLDDNVQPFGPSAPLRRLDIGTLHIDQNLDRATSDTDLGAKEAVLDMYGRGLPVSKIQRAFSVGAFGIEKNRRFVPTRWSITAVDDTIGKDLRETVKTFPLINDIRVFETIGFDDRFLVVMFPRPWRYELIEAWYPNTLWNPLGREVVMFGDHEGFEGRTTYASIGGCYYAARLAVGESLERERRQAATVILRETHPGYIMPVGVWNVREHVRAALRLPPRLFSTMKATLDHLRTRLDIPTQRYVRMSEVLQHVMYQRTFDDYSAIDSHGQVS
;
A
#
# COMPACT_ATOMS: atom_id res chain seq x y z
N MET A 1 5.75 -20.02 -32.10
CA MET A 1 6.37 -21.19 -31.45
C MET A 1 5.68 -21.38 -30.11
N GLN A 2 5.03 -22.49 -29.84
CA GLN A 2 4.49 -22.79 -28.53
C GLN A 2 5.68 -23.13 -27.61
N PRO A 3 5.75 -22.56 -26.38
CA PRO A 3 6.82 -22.89 -25.45
C PRO A 3 6.78 -24.38 -25.07
N SER A 4 7.96 -24.99 -24.98
CA SER A 4 8.05 -26.39 -24.58
C SER A 4 7.66 -26.60 -23.10
N PRO A 5 7.20 -27.79 -22.68
CA PRO A 5 6.87 -28.06 -21.28
C PRO A 5 8.02 -27.81 -20.30
N GLN A 6 9.27 -27.83 -20.75
CA GLN A 6 10.47 -27.54 -19.93
C GLN A 6 10.64 -26.04 -19.65
N ASP A 7 10.12 -25.13 -20.48
CA ASP A 7 10.17 -23.69 -20.29
C ASP A 7 9.23 -23.22 -19.16
N PHE A 8 8.15 -23.96 -18.91
CA PHE A 8 7.20 -23.64 -17.84
C PHE A 8 7.80 -23.78 -16.44
N GLY A 9 8.66 -24.77 -16.21
CA GLY A 9 9.21 -25.05 -14.89
C GLY A 9 10.15 -23.97 -14.33
N SER A 10 10.75 -23.14 -15.18
CA SER A 10 11.66 -22.07 -14.78
C SER A 10 10.96 -20.74 -14.45
N LEU A 11 9.69 -20.61 -14.82
CA LEU A 11 8.88 -19.38 -14.68
C LEU A 11 8.15 -19.29 -13.32
N PHE A 12 8.08 -20.39 -12.59
CA PHE A 12 7.35 -20.47 -11.33
C PHE A 12 8.31 -20.59 -10.13
N ASP A 13 7.94 -19.96 -9.02
CA ASP A 13 8.62 -20.15 -7.74
C ASP A 13 8.27 -21.49 -7.07
N ALA A 14 8.90 -21.78 -5.92
CA ALA A 14 8.71 -23.04 -5.20
C ALA A 14 7.26 -23.26 -4.73
N ASP A 15 6.59 -22.21 -4.25
CA ASP A 15 5.21 -22.28 -3.75
C ASP A 15 4.21 -22.48 -4.89
N THR A 16 4.42 -21.79 -6.01
CA THR A 16 3.65 -22.02 -7.24
C THR A 16 3.85 -23.44 -7.78
N LYS A 17 5.08 -23.94 -7.75
CA LYS A 17 5.37 -25.33 -8.11
C LYS A 17 4.68 -26.34 -7.20
N ALA A 18 4.64 -26.08 -5.88
CA ALA A 18 3.92 -26.91 -4.92
C ALA A 18 2.40 -26.90 -5.16
N ALA A 19 1.81 -25.74 -5.44
CA ALA A 19 0.40 -25.63 -5.79
C ALA A 19 0.05 -26.34 -7.10
N ILE A 20 0.93 -26.26 -8.10
CA ILE A 20 0.79 -27.01 -9.37
C ILE A 20 0.97 -28.51 -9.12
N SER A 21 1.91 -28.92 -8.29
CA SER A 21 2.18 -30.32 -7.96
C SER A 21 1.07 -30.98 -7.14
N SER A 22 0.22 -30.21 -6.45
CA SER A 22 -0.98 -30.73 -5.74
C SER A 22 -2.06 -31.28 -6.69
N GLY A 23 -1.89 -31.13 -8.00
CA GLY A 23 -2.84 -31.55 -9.02
C GLY A 23 -4.04 -30.64 -9.21
N LEU A 24 -4.32 -29.73 -8.26
CA LEU A 24 -5.48 -28.84 -8.32
C LEU A 24 -5.44 -27.91 -9.53
N CYS A 25 -4.33 -27.27 -9.80
CA CYS A 25 -4.17 -26.38 -10.95
C CYS A 25 -4.22 -27.13 -12.28
N ILE A 26 -3.70 -28.36 -12.33
CA ILE A 26 -3.77 -29.24 -13.52
C ILE A 26 -5.22 -29.61 -13.83
N GLN A 27 -6.01 -29.96 -12.83
CA GLN A 27 -7.43 -30.25 -12.99
C GLN A 27 -8.25 -29.01 -13.30
N CYS A 28 -7.89 -27.87 -12.71
CA CYS A 28 -8.54 -26.57 -12.87
C CYS A 28 -8.35 -25.98 -14.29
N ARG A 29 -7.15 -26.12 -14.84
CA ARG A 29 -6.72 -25.53 -16.15
C ARG A 29 -7.00 -24.02 -16.24
N GLY A 30 -7.05 -23.32 -15.08
CA GLY A 30 -7.37 -21.90 -15.01
C GLY A 30 -8.83 -21.50 -15.28
N ALA A 31 -9.65 -22.45 -15.76
CA ALA A 31 -11.05 -22.17 -16.14
C ALA A 31 -12.08 -22.60 -15.09
N LYS A 32 -11.80 -23.69 -14.34
CA LYS A 32 -12.76 -24.24 -13.37
C LYS A 32 -12.73 -23.52 -12.02
N LEU A 33 -11.74 -22.68 -11.77
CA LEU A 33 -11.55 -21.91 -10.55
C LEU A 33 -11.69 -22.74 -9.25
N LEU A 34 -11.12 -23.97 -9.28
CA LEU A 34 -11.22 -24.92 -8.16
C LEU A 34 -10.58 -24.41 -6.85
N CYS A 35 -9.77 -23.36 -6.92
CA CYS A 35 -9.23 -22.65 -5.76
C CYS A 35 -10.23 -21.64 -5.15
N GLY A 36 -11.45 -21.56 -5.66
CA GLY A 36 -12.51 -20.67 -5.16
C GLY A 36 -12.31 -19.17 -5.42
N LYS A 37 -11.26 -18.78 -6.16
CA LYS A 37 -11.04 -17.38 -6.55
C LYS A 37 -11.93 -17.01 -7.74
N ALA A 38 -12.36 -15.74 -7.82
CA ALA A 38 -13.21 -15.25 -8.91
C ALA A 38 -12.52 -15.31 -10.29
N ARG A 39 -11.19 -15.24 -10.32
CA ARG A 39 -10.36 -15.36 -11.53
C ARG A 39 -9.03 -16.03 -11.19
N CYS A 40 -8.40 -16.66 -12.20
CA CYS A 40 -7.13 -17.34 -11.99
C CYS A 40 -5.97 -16.34 -11.88
N PRO A 41 -5.30 -16.21 -10.72
CA PRO A 41 -4.18 -15.26 -10.54
C PRO A 41 -2.96 -15.64 -11.39
N ILE A 42 -2.78 -16.93 -11.71
CA ILE A 42 -1.70 -17.39 -12.58
C ILE A 42 -1.92 -16.86 -14.00
N LEU A 43 -3.13 -17.01 -14.55
CA LEU A 43 -3.43 -16.57 -15.91
C LEU A 43 -3.36 -15.05 -16.04
N VAL A 44 -3.85 -14.29 -15.04
CA VAL A 44 -3.76 -12.83 -15.05
C VAL A 44 -2.30 -12.36 -15.08
N ARG A 45 -1.43 -12.96 -14.27
CA ARG A 45 0.01 -12.63 -14.28
C ARG A 45 0.69 -13.09 -15.55
N TRP A 46 0.36 -14.30 -16.01
CA TRP A 46 0.91 -14.86 -17.24
C TRP A 46 0.57 -14.00 -18.48
N ASP A 47 -0.69 -13.62 -18.66
CA ASP A 47 -1.10 -12.76 -19.77
C ASP A 47 -0.35 -11.42 -19.78
N SER A 48 -0.20 -10.80 -18.61
CA SER A 48 0.57 -9.57 -18.49
C SER A 48 2.05 -9.75 -18.83
N MET A 49 2.66 -10.86 -18.41
CA MET A 49 4.05 -11.17 -18.72
C MET A 49 4.27 -11.48 -20.20
N MET A 50 3.35 -12.22 -20.83
CA MET A 50 3.45 -12.57 -22.26
C MET A 50 3.36 -11.34 -23.16
N LYS A 51 2.61 -10.31 -22.76
CA LYS A 51 2.56 -9.02 -23.48
C LYS A 51 3.88 -8.26 -23.41
N THR A 52 4.62 -8.37 -22.32
CA THR A 52 5.90 -7.69 -22.12
C THR A 52 7.09 -8.50 -22.67
N ALA A 53 7.03 -9.82 -22.64
CA ALA A 53 8.14 -10.71 -22.95
C ALA A 53 8.82 -10.45 -24.33
N PRO A 54 8.10 -10.24 -25.47
CA PRO A 54 8.74 -9.97 -26.76
C PRO A 54 9.55 -8.67 -26.77
N MET A 55 9.17 -7.70 -25.93
CA MET A 55 9.79 -6.38 -25.90
C MET A 55 11.10 -6.35 -25.09
N ILE A 56 11.34 -7.36 -24.25
CA ILE A 56 12.45 -7.42 -23.30
C ILE A 56 13.43 -8.56 -23.54
N ASP A 57 13.27 -9.36 -24.62
CA ASP A 57 14.18 -10.45 -24.97
C ASP A 57 15.49 -9.92 -25.59
N ARG A 58 16.13 -8.98 -24.91
CA ARG A 58 17.38 -8.29 -25.31
C ARG A 58 18.23 -7.93 -24.10
N PHE A 59 19.52 -7.65 -24.33
CA PHE A 59 20.48 -7.26 -23.30
C PHE A 59 20.41 -5.78 -22.96
N ASP A 60 19.93 -4.95 -23.85
CA ASP A 60 19.78 -3.52 -23.68
C ASP A 60 18.30 -3.15 -23.81
N LEU A 61 17.84 -2.27 -22.95
CA LEU A 61 16.47 -1.78 -22.91
C LEU A 61 16.49 -0.27 -22.73
N ASP A 62 15.65 0.39 -23.49
CA ASP A 62 15.39 1.82 -23.42
C ASP A 62 13.89 2.10 -23.28
N GLY A 63 13.56 3.16 -22.57
CA GLY A 63 12.19 3.60 -22.40
C GLY A 63 12.05 4.77 -21.45
N SER A 64 10.90 5.42 -21.44
CA SER A 64 10.61 6.50 -20.50
C SER A 64 10.24 5.91 -19.14
N SER A 65 11.21 5.87 -18.23
CA SER A 65 10.99 5.36 -16.87
C SER A 65 10.16 6.37 -16.08
N PRO A 66 9.03 5.97 -15.45
CA PRO A 66 8.52 6.76 -14.34
C PRO A 66 9.65 6.85 -13.30
N PRO A 67 9.71 7.88 -12.43
CA PRO A 67 10.74 7.97 -11.41
C PRO A 67 10.72 6.80 -10.42
N GLY A 68 10.46 5.61 -10.91
CA GLY A 68 10.28 4.36 -10.18
C GLY A 68 11.60 3.66 -9.92
N VAL A 69 11.83 3.33 -8.67
CA VAL A 69 12.97 2.52 -8.23
C VAL A 69 12.51 1.49 -7.22
N PHE A 70 13.30 0.43 -7.04
CA PHE A 70 13.06 -0.49 -5.95
C PHE A 70 14.32 -0.66 -5.10
N VAL A 71 14.09 -0.89 -3.80
CA VAL A 71 15.10 -1.36 -2.85
C VAL A 71 14.60 -2.67 -2.27
N GLY A 72 15.31 -3.75 -2.56
CA GLY A 72 14.97 -5.10 -2.10
C GLY A 72 15.19 -5.27 -0.60
N ARG A 73 14.58 -6.31 -0.03
CA ARG A 73 14.76 -6.66 1.40
C ARG A 73 15.55 -7.96 1.62
N PHE A 74 15.57 -8.83 0.60
CA PHE A 74 16.26 -10.13 0.70
C PHE A 74 17.77 -9.94 0.67
N GLY A 75 18.45 -10.61 1.59
CA GLY A 75 19.89 -10.51 1.75
C GLY A 75 20.37 -9.32 2.59
N TYR A 76 19.46 -8.59 3.24
CA TYR A 76 19.82 -7.49 4.13
C TYR A 76 20.98 -7.86 5.07
N PRO A 77 22.00 -7.00 5.27
CA PRO A 77 22.10 -5.62 4.80
C PRO A 77 22.63 -5.43 3.36
N LYS A 78 22.91 -6.49 2.59
CA LYS A 78 23.28 -6.42 1.18
C LYS A 78 22.03 -6.68 0.33
N VAL A 79 21.45 -5.61 -0.21
CA VAL A 79 20.19 -5.59 -0.94
C VAL A 79 20.39 -5.36 -2.43
N PHE A 80 19.37 -5.64 -3.23
CA PHE A 80 19.31 -5.20 -4.62
C PHE A 80 18.61 -3.86 -4.71
N VAL A 81 19.20 -2.92 -5.46
CA VAL A 81 18.61 -1.62 -5.80
C VAL A 81 18.62 -1.43 -7.31
N GLY A 82 17.73 -0.61 -7.84
CA GLY A 82 17.78 -0.24 -9.24
C GLY A 82 16.50 0.38 -9.78
N PRO A 83 16.56 0.85 -11.04
CA PRO A 83 15.44 1.50 -11.72
C PRO A 83 14.36 0.50 -12.12
N LEU A 84 13.16 1.05 -12.34
CA LEU A 84 12.02 0.36 -12.94
C LEU A 84 11.81 0.94 -14.36
N VAL A 85 12.28 0.25 -15.39
CA VAL A 85 12.28 0.76 -16.76
C VAL A 85 11.26 0.01 -17.62
N PRO A 86 10.24 0.68 -18.17
CA PRO A 86 9.33 0.05 -19.11
C PRO A 86 9.95 0.01 -20.52
N PRO A 87 9.61 -0.97 -21.37
CA PRO A 87 10.07 -1.05 -22.76
C PRO A 87 9.24 -0.15 -23.71
N VAL A 88 8.83 1.03 -23.25
CA VAL A 88 7.97 1.98 -23.97
C VAL A 88 8.36 3.41 -23.65
N HIS A 89 8.14 4.32 -24.59
CA HIS A 89 8.38 5.75 -24.45
C HIS A 89 7.09 6.55 -24.26
N GLY A 90 7.23 7.76 -23.73
CA GLY A 90 6.15 8.72 -23.52
C GLY A 90 5.72 8.86 -22.08
N ASP A 91 4.45 9.20 -21.83
CA ASP A 91 3.94 9.34 -20.47
C ASP A 91 3.67 7.98 -19.83
N THR A 92 4.61 7.54 -19.05
CA THR A 92 4.57 6.27 -18.31
C THR A 92 4.30 6.47 -16.81
N GLN A 93 3.97 7.67 -16.38
CA GLN A 93 3.80 7.99 -14.95
C GLN A 93 2.81 7.08 -14.24
N ILE A 94 1.71 6.72 -14.92
CA ILE A 94 0.66 5.83 -14.39
C ILE A 94 1.20 4.46 -13.94
N LEU A 95 2.33 4.00 -14.50
CA LEU A 95 2.90 2.68 -14.18
C LEU A 95 3.43 2.58 -12.74
N ASP A 96 3.75 3.73 -12.09
CA ASP A 96 4.24 3.79 -10.70
C ASP A 96 3.65 4.97 -9.91
N ALA A 97 2.37 5.29 -10.15
CA ALA A 97 1.61 6.35 -9.47
C ALA A 97 0.36 5.78 -8.76
N PRO A 98 0.51 5.14 -7.59
CA PRO A 98 -0.59 4.47 -6.87
C PRO A 98 -1.78 5.38 -6.57
N GLU A 99 -1.55 6.67 -6.41
CA GLU A 99 -2.58 7.68 -6.16
C GLU A 99 -3.58 7.81 -7.33
N GLN A 100 -3.22 7.31 -8.52
CA GLN A 100 -4.04 7.35 -9.74
C GLN A 100 -4.70 6.01 -10.06
N TRP A 101 -4.58 5.00 -9.18
CA TRP A 101 -5.00 3.63 -9.49
C TRP A 101 -6.40 3.28 -8.98
N VAL A 102 -7.02 4.11 -8.16
CA VAL A 102 -8.43 3.91 -7.74
C VAL A 102 -9.34 3.95 -8.97
N GLY A 103 -10.23 2.96 -9.07
CA GLY A 103 -11.12 2.79 -10.22
C GLY A 103 -10.51 2.03 -11.42
N ARG A 104 -9.21 1.70 -11.39
CA ARG A 104 -8.61 0.79 -12.38
C ARG A 104 -8.93 -0.67 -12.06
N SER A 105 -8.88 -1.53 -13.07
CA SER A 105 -9.04 -2.97 -12.85
C SER A 105 -7.78 -3.57 -12.21
N MET A 106 -7.93 -4.74 -11.57
CA MET A 106 -6.76 -5.46 -11.03
C MET A 106 -5.80 -5.88 -12.15
N GLU A 107 -6.31 -6.21 -13.32
CA GLU A 107 -5.54 -6.51 -14.51
C GLU A 107 -4.67 -5.32 -14.95
N ASP A 108 -5.22 -4.09 -14.90
CA ASP A 108 -4.44 -2.89 -15.19
C ASP A 108 -3.27 -2.73 -14.22
N ILE A 109 -3.52 -2.93 -12.92
CA ILE A 109 -2.47 -2.83 -11.90
C ILE A 109 -1.39 -3.90 -12.12
N VAL A 110 -1.79 -5.13 -12.41
CA VAL A 110 -0.84 -6.21 -12.75
C VAL A 110 -0.04 -5.85 -13.99
N ARG A 111 -0.69 -5.32 -15.02
CA ARG A 111 -0.04 -4.88 -16.27
C ARG A 111 0.95 -3.75 -15.99
N PHE A 112 0.55 -2.69 -15.27
CA PHE A 112 1.45 -1.59 -14.92
C PHE A 112 2.71 -2.10 -14.23
N ARG A 113 2.55 -2.95 -13.23
CA ARG A 113 3.69 -3.52 -12.49
C ARG A 113 4.52 -4.50 -13.32
N SER A 114 3.89 -5.29 -14.18
CA SER A 114 4.59 -6.29 -15.01
C SER A 114 5.35 -5.66 -16.17
N THR A 115 4.95 -4.47 -16.64
CA THR A 115 5.65 -3.72 -17.69
C THR A 115 6.98 -3.12 -17.22
N LEU A 116 7.11 -2.85 -15.91
CA LEU A 116 8.30 -2.26 -15.32
C LEU A 116 9.41 -3.30 -15.12
N VAL A 117 10.42 -3.29 -15.97
CA VAL A 117 11.60 -4.15 -15.87
C VAL A 117 12.51 -3.65 -14.74
N ARG A 118 12.91 -4.54 -13.84
CA ARG A 118 13.79 -4.23 -12.72
C ARG A 118 15.25 -4.41 -13.10
N GLY A 119 15.99 -3.33 -13.14
CA GLY A 119 17.45 -3.40 -13.12
C GLY A 119 17.94 -3.71 -11.70
N MET A 120 18.78 -4.74 -11.52
CA MET A 120 19.23 -5.15 -10.19
C MET A 120 20.73 -4.89 -10.01
N HIS A 121 21.07 -4.00 -9.09
CA HIS A 121 22.45 -3.78 -8.64
C HIS A 121 22.57 -4.13 -7.16
N ARG A 122 23.59 -4.92 -6.78
CA ARG A 122 23.77 -5.36 -5.39
C ARG A 122 24.65 -4.38 -4.63
N VAL A 123 24.13 -3.86 -3.50
CA VAL A 123 24.80 -2.83 -2.70
C VAL A 123 24.58 -3.09 -1.21
N HIS A 124 25.50 -2.68 -0.36
CA HIS A 124 25.27 -2.63 1.08
C HIS A 124 24.41 -1.40 1.43
N VAL A 125 23.49 -1.52 2.37
CA VAL A 125 22.55 -0.44 2.69
C VAL A 125 23.22 0.87 3.16
N LEU A 126 24.43 0.83 3.64
CA LEU A 126 25.21 2.00 4.06
C LEU A 126 26.03 2.63 2.91
N ASP A 127 26.05 2.01 1.73
CA ASP A 127 26.84 2.51 0.60
C ASP A 127 26.04 3.50 -0.28
N VAL A 128 25.21 4.32 0.34
CA VAL A 128 24.35 5.30 -0.36
C VAL A 128 25.20 6.27 -1.19
N ASP A 129 26.32 6.74 -0.64
CA ASP A 129 27.22 7.71 -1.28
C ASP A 129 28.52 7.06 -1.80
N ARG A 130 28.63 5.71 -1.73
CA ARG A 130 29.82 4.95 -2.13
C ARG A 130 29.52 3.83 -3.11
N GLY A 131 28.27 3.68 -3.52
CA GLY A 131 27.82 2.58 -4.38
C GLY A 131 28.17 2.75 -5.86
N GLY A 132 28.78 3.87 -6.24
CA GLY A 132 29.21 4.18 -7.60
C GLY A 132 28.06 4.61 -8.53
N ARG A 133 28.41 4.86 -9.80
CA ARG A 133 27.53 5.53 -10.79
C ARG A 133 26.13 4.94 -10.90
N ILE A 134 25.97 3.61 -10.88
CA ILE A 134 24.64 2.98 -10.97
C ILE A 134 23.77 3.36 -9.77
N VAL A 135 24.37 3.42 -8.59
CA VAL A 135 23.67 3.82 -7.36
C VAL A 135 23.29 5.29 -7.42
N ASP A 136 24.22 6.17 -7.81
CA ASP A 136 23.98 7.61 -7.91
C ASP A 136 22.82 7.90 -8.87
N LEU A 137 22.87 7.35 -10.08
CA LEU A 137 21.83 7.51 -11.08
C LEU A 137 20.48 6.90 -10.62
N THR A 138 20.50 5.77 -9.91
CA THR A 138 19.27 5.20 -9.35
C THR A 138 18.64 6.12 -8.30
N ARG A 139 19.46 6.78 -7.48
CA ARG A 139 18.99 7.76 -6.48
C ARG A 139 18.45 9.01 -7.17
N GLU A 140 19.14 9.54 -8.16
CA GLU A 140 18.68 10.69 -8.94
C GLU A 140 17.33 10.40 -9.61
N LEU A 141 17.18 9.24 -10.26
CA LEU A 141 15.91 8.84 -10.87
C LEU A 141 14.76 8.83 -9.85
N ALA A 142 15.01 8.34 -8.64
CA ALA A 142 13.99 8.29 -7.57
C ALA A 142 13.46 9.69 -7.18
N LEU A 143 14.26 10.74 -7.37
CA LEU A 143 13.89 12.12 -7.07
C LEU A 143 13.15 12.81 -8.22
N GLY A 144 13.12 12.20 -9.40
CA GLY A 144 12.46 12.74 -10.59
C GLY A 144 10.98 13.06 -10.38
N THR A 145 10.49 14.03 -11.13
CA THR A 145 9.09 14.47 -11.07
C THR A 145 8.26 13.88 -12.20
N TYR A 146 8.86 13.74 -13.38
CA TYR A 146 8.25 13.22 -14.59
C TYR A 146 9.02 12.02 -15.14
N PRO A 147 8.41 11.19 -16.01
CA PRO A 147 9.15 10.16 -16.71
C PRO A 147 10.38 10.71 -17.42
N ALA A 148 11.49 10.00 -17.32
CA ALA A 148 12.75 10.32 -17.98
C ALA A 148 13.17 9.17 -18.88
N ASP A 149 13.81 9.47 -20.01
CA ASP A 149 14.36 8.44 -20.87
C ASP A 149 15.55 7.76 -20.17
N VAL A 150 15.48 6.45 -20.07
CA VAL A 150 16.46 5.63 -19.37
C VAL A 150 16.91 4.50 -20.28
N GLU A 151 18.21 4.35 -20.41
CA GLU A 151 18.85 3.23 -21.08
C GLU A 151 19.52 2.32 -20.04
N VAL A 152 19.23 1.03 -20.12
CA VAL A 152 19.84 0.01 -19.24
C VAL A 152 20.48 -1.09 -20.05
N GLY A 153 21.71 -1.46 -19.70
CA GLY A 153 22.38 -2.66 -20.18
C GLY A 153 22.37 -3.74 -19.08
N PHE A 154 22.01 -4.95 -19.44
CA PHE A 154 21.94 -6.08 -18.52
C PHE A 154 23.08 -7.07 -18.75
N GLU A 155 23.50 -7.78 -17.68
CA GLU A 155 24.44 -8.91 -17.78
C GLU A 155 23.78 -10.14 -18.44
N ARG A 156 22.47 -10.26 -18.32
CA ARG A 156 21.62 -11.31 -18.93
C ARG A 156 20.26 -10.76 -19.26
N LYS A 157 19.57 -11.36 -20.24
CA LYS A 157 18.24 -10.94 -20.62
C LYS A 157 17.27 -10.97 -19.45
N PRO A 158 16.41 -9.93 -19.25
CA PRO A 158 15.44 -9.89 -18.19
C PRO A 158 14.48 -11.09 -18.24
N ARG A 159 14.21 -11.67 -17.07
CA ARG A 159 13.27 -12.79 -16.97
C ARG A 159 12.21 -12.46 -15.92
N GLY A 160 10.96 -12.72 -16.27
CA GLY A 160 9.83 -12.68 -15.36
C GLY A 160 9.64 -14.02 -14.66
N ARG A 161 9.07 -13.98 -13.45
CA ARG A 161 8.58 -15.15 -12.73
C ARG A 161 7.17 -14.89 -12.25
N VAL A 162 6.31 -15.89 -12.38
CA VAL A 162 5.02 -15.87 -11.71
C VAL A 162 5.24 -16.33 -10.26
N VAL A 163 5.05 -15.43 -9.32
CA VAL A 163 5.19 -15.70 -7.89
C VAL A 163 3.80 -15.66 -7.28
N LEU A 164 3.34 -16.74 -6.68
CA LEU A 164 2.07 -16.85 -5.96
C LEU A 164 2.28 -16.76 -4.44
N ASP A 165 3.06 -15.82 -4.00
CA ASP A 165 3.25 -15.51 -2.58
C ASP A 165 2.25 -14.43 -2.17
N ASP A 166 1.48 -14.70 -1.13
CA ASP A 166 0.46 -13.78 -0.60
C ASP A 166 1.06 -12.47 -0.02
N ASN A 167 2.37 -12.43 0.17
CA ASN A 167 3.11 -11.25 0.63
C ASN A 167 3.83 -10.49 -0.50
N VAL A 168 3.77 -10.99 -1.74
CA VAL A 168 4.51 -10.43 -2.88
C VAL A 168 3.55 -9.81 -3.89
N GLN A 169 3.62 -8.48 -3.99
CA GLN A 169 2.90 -7.74 -5.03
C GLN A 169 3.38 -8.16 -6.44
N PRO A 170 2.54 -7.99 -7.47
CA PRO A 170 2.98 -8.14 -8.86
C PRO A 170 4.23 -7.29 -9.13
N PHE A 171 5.16 -7.85 -9.85
CA PHE A 171 6.36 -7.15 -10.30
C PHE A 171 6.79 -7.65 -11.67
N GLY A 172 7.47 -6.79 -12.41
CA GLY A 172 7.97 -7.08 -13.73
C GLY A 172 9.22 -7.97 -13.76
N PRO A 173 9.66 -8.31 -14.96
CA PRO A 173 10.90 -9.04 -15.20
C PRO A 173 12.10 -8.35 -14.55
N SER A 174 13.16 -9.08 -14.31
CA SER A 174 14.36 -8.53 -13.67
C SER A 174 15.64 -9.14 -14.22
N ALA A 175 16.71 -8.32 -14.24
CA ALA A 175 18.06 -8.78 -14.57
C ALA A 175 19.11 -7.94 -13.86
N PRO A 176 20.34 -8.51 -13.60
CA PRO A 176 21.46 -7.73 -13.09
C PRO A 176 21.84 -6.63 -14.08
N LEU A 177 22.09 -5.44 -13.55
CA LEU A 177 22.55 -4.28 -14.32
C LEU A 177 24.05 -4.35 -14.60
N ARG A 178 24.43 -4.05 -15.84
CA ARG A 178 25.79 -3.76 -16.30
C ARG A 178 26.00 -2.25 -16.49
N ARG A 179 24.97 -1.56 -17.01
CA ARG A 179 25.01 -0.12 -17.34
C ARG A 179 23.65 0.51 -17.04
N LEU A 180 23.70 1.77 -16.62
CA LEU A 180 22.54 2.64 -16.47
C LEU A 180 22.91 4.03 -16.98
N ASP A 181 22.11 4.58 -17.86
CA ASP A 181 22.19 5.96 -18.31
C ASP A 181 20.79 6.58 -18.25
N ILE A 182 20.73 7.85 -17.87
CA ILE A 182 19.48 8.60 -17.69
C ILE A 182 19.59 9.89 -18.50
N GLY A 183 18.59 10.19 -19.27
CA GLY A 183 18.44 11.44 -19.99
C GLY A 183 18.14 12.63 -19.06
N THR A 184 17.53 13.68 -19.58
CA THR A 184 17.19 14.86 -18.79
C THR A 184 16.20 14.51 -17.69
N LEU A 185 16.55 14.80 -16.45
CA LEU A 185 15.75 14.56 -15.26
C LEU A 185 15.32 15.89 -14.63
N HIS A 186 14.03 16.00 -14.34
CA HIS A 186 13.47 17.14 -13.64
C HIS A 186 13.22 16.77 -12.17
N ILE A 187 13.94 17.38 -11.25
CA ILE A 187 13.81 17.18 -9.80
C ILE A 187 13.04 18.36 -9.22
N ASP A 188 12.12 18.08 -8.28
CA ASP A 188 11.44 19.13 -7.51
C ASP A 188 12.45 19.87 -6.62
N GLN A 189 12.46 21.21 -6.66
CA GLN A 189 13.42 22.05 -5.93
C GLN A 189 13.39 21.82 -4.41
N ASN A 190 12.22 21.55 -3.83
CA ASN A 190 12.14 21.28 -2.39
C ASN A 190 12.74 19.94 -2.05
N LEU A 191 12.52 18.94 -2.90
CA LEU A 191 13.12 17.62 -2.75
C LEU A 191 14.64 17.65 -2.93
N ASP A 192 15.14 18.40 -3.92
CA ASP A 192 16.57 18.61 -4.14
C ASP A 192 17.23 19.30 -2.93
N ARG A 193 16.59 20.36 -2.41
CA ARG A 193 17.04 21.05 -1.21
C ARG A 193 17.09 20.13 0.00
N ALA A 194 16.03 19.35 0.27
CA ALA A 194 15.98 18.41 1.39
C ALA A 194 17.02 17.29 1.27
N THR A 195 17.35 16.88 0.04
CA THR A 195 18.39 15.89 -0.24
C THR A 195 19.80 16.45 -0.04
N SER A 196 20.02 17.72 -0.42
CA SER A 196 21.29 18.40 -0.26
C SER A 196 21.59 18.84 1.18
N ASP A 197 20.55 18.91 2.03
CA ASP A 197 20.70 19.27 3.44
C ASP A 197 21.26 18.07 4.23
N THR A 198 22.48 18.20 4.73
CA THR A 198 23.20 17.14 5.45
C THR A 198 22.82 17.03 6.92
N ASP A 199 22.16 18.05 7.47
CA ASP A 199 21.82 18.16 8.89
C ASP A 199 20.33 17.93 9.15
N LEU A 200 19.48 17.97 8.13
CA LEU A 200 18.04 17.76 8.24
C LEU A 200 17.74 16.30 8.64
N GLY A 201 17.03 16.11 9.75
CA GLY A 201 16.59 14.80 10.18
C GLY A 201 15.62 14.15 9.18
N ALA A 202 15.62 12.81 9.10
CA ALA A 202 14.78 12.10 8.14
C ALA A 202 13.27 12.30 8.40
N LYS A 203 12.87 12.39 9.67
CA LYS A 203 11.47 12.65 10.06
C LYS A 203 11.05 14.05 9.62
N GLU A 204 11.87 15.05 9.92
CA GLU A 204 11.65 16.44 9.56
C GLU A 204 11.57 16.63 8.04
N ALA A 205 12.44 15.96 7.28
CA ALA A 205 12.41 15.97 5.82
C ALA A 205 11.10 15.35 5.26
N VAL A 206 10.66 14.22 5.80
CA VAL A 206 9.38 13.58 5.41
C VAL A 206 8.22 14.53 5.65
N LEU A 207 8.16 15.16 6.82
CA LEU A 207 7.06 16.07 7.19
C LEU A 207 7.09 17.38 6.38
N ASP A 208 8.26 17.96 6.12
CA ASP A 208 8.40 19.14 5.27
C ASP A 208 7.95 18.85 3.83
N MET A 209 8.38 17.73 3.24
CA MET A 209 7.96 17.33 1.90
C MET A 209 6.44 17.09 1.83
N TYR A 210 5.87 16.46 2.85
CA TYR A 210 4.44 16.24 2.93
C TYR A 210 3.67 17.57 3.05
N GLY A 211 4.10 18.47 3.92
CA GLY A 211 3.51 19.80 4.10
C GLY A 211 3.58 20.69 2.84
N ARG A 212 4.56 20.43 1.97
CA ARG A 212 4.67 21.08 0.64
C ARG A 212 3.81 20.40 -0.45
N GLY A 213 3.03 19.36 -0.11
CA GLY A 213 2.10 18.71 -1.01
C GLY A 213 2.72 17.68 -1.95
N LEU A 214 3.92 17.17 -1.68
CA LEU A 214 4.47 16.08 -2.47
C LEU A 214 3.64 14.80 -2.27
N PRO A 215 3.39 14.01 -3.33
CA PRO A 215 2.71 12.73 -3.20
C PRO A 215 3.43 11.80 -2.23
N VAL A 216 2.67 11.10 -1.39
CA VAL A 216 3.21 10.19 -0.38
C VAL A 216 4.10 9.11 -1.01
N SER A 217 3.73 8.58 -2.18
CA SER A 217 4.55 7.60 -2.92
C SER A 217 5.92 8.17 -3.34
N LYS A 218 5.98 9.47 -3.69
CA LYS A 218 7.23 10.15 -4.03
C LYS A 218 8.12 10.30 -2.80
N ILE A 219 7.55 10.69 -1.65
CA ILE A 219 8.26 10.78 -0.37
C ILE A 219 8.79 9.41 0.05
N GLN A 220 7.97 8.36 -0.05
CA GLN A 220 8.36 6.97 0.25
C GLN A 220 9.54 6.51 -0.60
N ARG A 221 9.55 6.87 -1.87
CA ARG A 221 10.60 6.55 -2.84
C ARG A 221 11.92 7.26 -2.51
N ALA A 222 11.87 8.57 -2.28
CA ALA A 222 13.03 9.36 -1.84
C ALA A 222 13.61 8.85 -0.51
N PHE A 223 12.75 8.55 0.46
CA PHE A 223 13.17 7.94 1.72
C PHE A 223 13.83 6.56 1.51
N SER A 224 13.29 5.74 0.61
CA SER A 224 13.81 4.40 0.31
C SER A 224 15.24 4.42 -0.22
N VAL A 225 15.59 5.40 -1.05
CA VAL A 225 16.94 5.55 -1.62
C VAL A 225 17.90 6.33 -0.71
N GLY A 226 17.51 6.61 0.53
CA GLY A 226 18.36 7.31 1.49
C GLY A 226 18.59 8.79 1.15
N ALA A 227 17.61 9.44 0.50
CA ALA A 227 17.69 10.85 0.18
C ALA A 227 17.55 11.77 1.40
N PHE A 228 16.92 11.29 2.47
CA PHE A 228 16.63 12.05 3.68
C PHE A 228 17.46 11.60 4.87
N GLY A 229 17.69 12.55 5.78
CA GLY A 229 18.34 12.32 7.06
C GLY A 229 19.75 12.91 7.13
N ILE A 230 20.26 13.00 8.34
CA ILE A 230 21.62 13.43 8.62
C ILE A 230 22.57 12.52 7.83
N GLU A 231 23.51 13.11 7.08
CA GLU A 231 24.36 12.43 6.10
C GLU A 231 24.94 11.11 6.59
N LYS A 232 25.60 11.10 7.75
CA LYS A 232 26.21 9.89 8.34
C LYS A 232 25.23 8.75 8.65
N ASN A 233 23.93 9.04 8.69
CA ASN A 233 22.86 8.09 9.01
C ASN A 233 22.09 7.64 7.77
N ARG A 234 22.36 8.23 6.60
CA ARG A 234 21.67 7.88 5.36
C ARG A 234 21.95 6.43 4.97
N ARG A 235 20.90 5.76 4.53
CA ARG A 235 20.98 4.37 4.11
C ARG A 235 19.83 4.01 3.17
N PHE A 236 20.06 3.00 2.35
CA PHE A 236 18.95 2.38 1.62
C PHE A 236 17.98 1.72 2.61
N VAL A 237 16.69 2.01 2.43
CA VAL A 237 15.61 1.40 3.18
C VAL A 237 14.77 0.54 2.23
N PRO A 238 14.63 -0.76 2.46
CA PRO A 238 13.78 -1.59 1.63
C PRO A 238 12.42 -0.93 1.35
N THR A 239 11.99 -0.91 0.09
CA THR A 239 10.79 -0.19 -0.36
C THR A 239 9.56 -0.53 0.52
N ARG A 240 9.40 -1.80 0.91
CA ARG A 240 8.31 -2.22 1.79
C ARG A 240 8.37 -1.55 3.17
N TRP A 241 9.57 -1.33 3.70
CA TRP A 241 9.74 -0.70 5.02
C TRP A 241 9.60 0.82 4.93
N SER A 242 10.09 1.42 3.84
CA SER A 242 9.94 2.87 3.62
C SER A 242 8.48 3.29 3.52
N ILE A 243 7.64 2.50 2.88
CA ILE A 243 6.20 2.75 2.78
C ILE A 243 5.59 2.87 4.18
N THR A 244 5.80 1.87 5.02
CA THR A 244 5.25 1.89 6.39
C THR A 244 5.86 3.00 7.26
N ALA A 245 7.17 3.24 7.14
CA ALA A 245 7.84 4.28 7.93
C ALA A 245 7.33 5.69 7.61
N VAL A 246 7.13 5.99 6.33
CA VAL A 246 6.61 7.30 5.88
C VAL A 246 5.13 7.44 6.28
N ASP A 247 4.30 6.41 6.04
CA ASP A 247 2.89 6.44 6.43
C ASP A 247 2.74 6.62 7.96
N ASP A 248 3.59 5.96 8.76
CA ASP A 248 3.58 6.10 10.22
C ASP A 248 4.03 7.48 10.67
N THR A 249 5.10 8.02 10.06
CA THR A 249 5.65 9.33 10.40
C THR A 249 4.62 10.43 10.17
N ILE A 250 4.02 10.48 8.99
CA ILE A 250 3.01 11.47 8.62
C ILE A 250 1.73 11.25 9.47
N GLY A 251 1.29 10.00 9.60
CA GLY A 251 0.08 9.69 10.36
C GLY A 251 0.18 10.02 11.86
N LYS A 252 1.38 9.96 12.46
CA LYS A 252 1.62 10.41 13.85
C LYS A 252 1.52 11.92 13.98
N ASP A 253 2.09 12.66 13.06
CA ASP A 253 2.05 14.13 13.05
C ASP A 253 0.61 14.64 12.87
N LEU A 254 -0.10 14.09 11.90
CA LEU A 254 -1.52 14.38 11.67
C LEU A 254 -2.37 14.07 12.91
N ARG A 255 -2.13 12.95 13.58
CA ARG A 255 -2.82 12.60 14.83
C ARG A 255 -2.66 13.68 15.88
N GLU A 256 -1.44 14.13 16.14
CA GLU A 256 -1.19 15.16 17.17
C GLU A 256 -1.88 16.48 16.79
N THR A 257 -1.90 16.85 15.53
CA THR A 257 -2.65 18.00 15.04
C THR A 257 -4.15 17.83 15.21
N VAL A 258 -4.71 16.70 14.79
CA VAL A 258 -6.14 16.37 14.85
C VAL A 258 -6.66 16.37 16.30
N LYS A 259 -5.88 15.90 17.25
CA LYS A 259 -6.23 15.89 18.69
C LYS A 259 -6.51 17.28 19.26
N THR A 260 -6.03 18.34 18.62
CA THR A 260 -6.27 19.74 19.04
C THR A 260 -7.59 20.33 18.55
N PHE A 261 -8.26 19.66 17.61
CA PHE A 261 -9.47 20.16 16.99
C PHE A 261 -10.75 19.76 17.74
N PRO A 262 -11.86 20.49 17.56
CA PRO A 262 -13.15 20.11 18.12
C PRO A 262 -13.66 18.81 17.49
N LEU A 263 -14.50 18.09 18.24
CA LEU A 263 -15.13 16.86 17.77
C LEU A 263 -16.05 17.11 16.55
N ILE A 264 -16.29 16.09 15.76
CA ILE A 264 -17.41 16.06 14.82
C ILE A 264 -18.73 16.06 15.59
N ASN A 265 -19.82 16.48 14.94
CA ASN A 265 -21.13 16.60 15.60
C ASN A 265 -21.96 15.30 15.55
N ASP A 266 -21.84 14.55 14.45
CA ASP A 266 -22.69 13.39 14.15
C ASP A 266 -21.83 12.15 13.91
N ILE A 267 -22.42 10.97 14.08
CA ILE A 267 -21.78 9.73 13.63
C ILE A 267 -21.83 9.73 12.09
N ARG A 268 -20.67 9.45 11.48
CA ARG A 268 -20.49 9.48 10.02
C ARG A 268 -20.08 8.12 9.52
N VAL A 269 -20.70 7.68 8.44
CA VAL A 269 -20.35 6.44 7.74
C VAL A 269 -20.00 6.76 6.30
N PHE A 270 -18.80 6.38 5.89
CA PHE A 270 -18.31 6.47 4.52
C PHE A 270 -18.09 5.07 3.98
N GLU A 271 -18.23 4.89 2.67
CA GLU A 271 -18.07 3.59 2.03
C GLU A 271 -17.36 3.71 0.68
N THR A 272 -16.53 2.71 0.39
CA THR A 272 -15.99 2.48 -0.95
C THR A 272 -15.80 0.98 -1.19
N ILE A 273 -15.79 0.60 -2.47
CA ILE A 273 -15.53 -0.77 -2.93
C ILE A 273 -14.51 -0.73 -4.05
N GLY A 274 -13.49 -1.59 -4.00
CA GLY A 274 -12.53 -1.77 -5.07
C GLY A 274 -11.85 -3.11 -4.99
N PHE A 275 -11.65 -3.78 -6.12
CA PHE A 275 -11.04 -5.12 -6.21
C PHE A 275 -11.74 -6.22 -5.39
N ASP A 276 -13.05 -6.11 -5.19
CA ASP A 276 -13.83 -6.97 -4.30
C ASP A 276 -13.43 -6.83 -2.81
N ASP A 277 -12.82 -5.70 -2.46
CA ASP A 277 -12.62 -5.19 -1.11
C ASP A 277 -13.68 -4.14 -0.80
N ARG A 278 -14.38 -4.27 0.31
CA ARG A 278 -15.29 -3.26 0.84
C ARG A 278 -14.67 -2.57 2.02
N PHE A 279 -14.71 -1.25 2.05
CA PHE A 279 -14.24 -0.42 3.14
C PHE A 279 -15.37 0.44 3.68
N LEU A 280 -15.67 0.30 4.96
CA LEU A 280 -16.57 1.17 5.71
C LEU A 280 -15.77 1.92 6.76
N VAL A 281 -15.79 3.24 6.69
CA VAL A 281 -15.16 4.11 7.68
C VAL A 281 -16.24 4.71 8.56
N VAL A 282 -16.24 4.40 9.83
CA VAL A 282 -17.20 4.91 10.81
C VAL A 282 -16.50 5.85 11.77
N MET A 283 -16.97 7.10 11.84
CA MET A 283 -16.42 8.13 12.71
C MET A 283 -17.45 8.53 13.77
N PHE A 284 -17.02 8.62 15.01
CA PHE A 284 -17.85 8.95 16.17
C PHE A 284 -17.43 10.28 16.79
N PRO A 285 -18.37 11.09 17.35
CA PRO A 285 -18.08 12.32 18.07
C PRO A 285 -17.46 12.03 19.44
N ARG A 286 -16.24 11.50 19.44
CA ARG A 286 -15.43 11.15 20.59
C ARG A 286 -13.97 11.55 20.33
N PRO A 287 -13.14 11.77 21.36
CA PRO A 287 -11.71 12.02 21.22
C PRO A 287 -11.02 10.95 20.37
N TRP A 288 -9.91 11.31 19.76
CA TRP A 288 -9.13 10.43 18.86
C TRP A 288 -9.00 9.02 19.45
N ARG A 289 -9.43 8.08 18.67
CA ARG A 289 -9.12 6.65 18.71
C ARG A 289 -9.12 6.17 17.27
N TYR A 290 -8.33 5.18 16.98
CA TYR A 290 -8.27 4.64 15.64
C TYR A 290 -8.19 3.12 15.68
N GLU A 291 -8.91 2.47 14.80
CA GLU A 291 -8.91 1.02 14.66
C GLU A 291 -9.13 0.63 13.20
N LEU A 292 -8.41 -0.41 12.75
CA LEU A 292 -8.68 -1.09 11.49
C LEU A 292 -8.95 -2.57 11.78
N ILE A 293 -10.09 -3.08 11.30
CA ILE A 293 -10.46 -4.49 11.34
C ILE A 293 -10.58 -5.00 9.90
N GLU A 294 -9.82 -6.05 9.59
CA GLU A 294 -9.85 -6.74 8.31
C GLU A 294 -10.52 -8.10 8.48
N ALA A 295 -11.52 -8.37 7.65
CA ALA A 295 -12.22 -9.66 7.57
C ALA A 295 -11.93 -10.30 6.21
N TRP A 296 -11.39 -11.50 6.23
CA TRP A 296 -10.92 -12.22 5.07
C TRP A 296 -11.77 -13.46 4.83
N TYR A 297 -12.48 -13.47 3.72
CA TYR A 297 -13.29 -14.60 3.30
C TYR A 297 -12.42 -15.82 2.93
N PRO A 298 -12.96 -17.05 3.00
CA PRO A 298 -12.33 -18.23 2.44
C PRO A 298 -11.84 -18.00 1.00
N ASN A 299 -10.73 -18.65 0.63
CA ASN A 299 -10.10 -18.53 -0.69
C ASN A 299 -9.50 -17.14 -1.01
N THR A 300 -9.36 -16.27 -0.02
CA THR A 300 -8.63 -15.00 -0.12
C THR A 300 -7.18 -15.16 0.32
N LEU A 301 -6.38 -14.07 0.27
CA LEU A 301 -4.94 -14.11 0.53
C LEU A 301 -4.58 -14.59 1.95
N TRP A 302 -5.23 -14.02 2.96
CA TRP A 302 -4.96 -14.33 4.36
C TRP A 302 -5.86 -15.43 4.93
N ASN A 303 -6.66 -16.06 4.05
CA ASN A 303 -7.54 -17.17 4.39
C ASN A 303 -7.64 -18.18 3.22
N PRO A 304 -6.49 -18.67 2.70
CA PRO A 304 -6.49 -19.43 1.44
C PRO A 304 -7.12 -20.83 1.55
N LEU A 305 -7.13 -21.42 2.75
CA LEU A 305 -7.66 -22.76 3.01
C LEU A 305 -8.77 -22.79 4.06
N GLY A 306 -9.18 -21.60 4.53
CA GLY A 306 -10.23 -21.50 5.54
C GLY A 306 -11.60 -21.89 5.02
N ARG A 307 -12.45 -22.32 5.94
CA ARG A 307 -13.86 -22.62 5.69
C ARG A 307 -14.78 -21.50 6.18
N GLU A 308 -14.27 -20.67 7.09
CA GLU A 308 -14.99 -19.55 7.70
C GLU A 308 -14.19 -18.27 7.52
N VAL A 309 -14.87 -17.13 7.67
CA VAL A 309 -14.23 -15.81 7.64
C VAL A 309 -13.33 -15.65 8.86
N VAL A 310 -12.08 -15.28 8.63
CA VAL A 310 -11.13 -14.89 9.68
C VAL A 310 -11.08 -13.37 9.78
N MET A 311 -10.89 -12.87 11.00
CA MET A 311 -10.85 -11.45 11.27
C MET A 311 -9.62 -11.11 12.11
N PHE A 312 -8.93 -10.03 11.75
CA PHE A 312 -7.83 -9.46 12.55
C PHE A 312 -8.00 -7.95 12.60
N GLY A 313 -7.50 -7.36 13.64
CA GLY A 313 -7.53 -5.92 13.79
C GLY A 313 -6.43 -5.43 14.71
N ASP A 314 -6.24 -4.13 14.70
CA ASP A 314 -5.38 -3.45 15.66
C ASP A 314 -5.88 -2.02 15.86
N HIS A 315 -5.60 -1.46 17.02
CA HIS A 315 -6.13 -0.17 17.45
C HIS A 315 -5.08 0.71 18.13
N GLU A 316 -5.40 1.97 18.30
CA GLU A 316 -4.71 2.88 19.20
C GLU A 316 -5.70 3.77 19.95
N GLY A 317 -5.33 4.13 21.18
CA GLY A 317 -6.04 5.10 21.98
C GLY A 317 -5.61 6.54 21.70
N PHE A 318 -6.03 7.47 22.55
CA PHE A 318 -5.69 8.89 22.45
C PHE A 318 -4.18 9.16 22.43
N GLU A 319 -3.41 8.43 23.23
CA GLU A 319 -1.95 8.55 23.29
C GLU A 319 -1.23 7.84 22.13
N GLY A 320 -1.96 7.16 21.26
CA GLY A 320 -1.41 6.37 20.15
C GLY A 320 -0.87 5.03 20.61
N ARG A 321 0.09 4.51 19.84
CA ARG A 321 0.72 3.22 20.12
C ARG A 321 2.24 3.28 20.11
N THR A 322 2.88 2.39 20.84
CA THR A 322 4.34 2.27 20.94
C THR A 322 4.89 1.04 20.20
N THR A 323 4.03 0.05 19.91
CA THR A 323 4.40 -1.19 19.24
C THR A 323 3.99 -1.18 17.77
N TYR A 324 4.61 -2.03 16.95
CA TYR A 324 4.21 -2.22 15.57
C TYR A 324 2.84 -2.89 15.46
N ALA A 325 2.00 -2.44 14.53
CA ALA A 325 0.66 -2.99 14.36
C ALA A 325 0.69 -4.43 13.86
N SER A 326 -0.11 -5.30 14.49
CA SER A 326 -0.19 -6.74 14.15
C SER A 326 -0.61 -6.99 12.69
N ILE A 327 -1.49 -6.14 12.15
CA ILE A 327 -1.96 -6.17 10.76
C ILE A 327 -1.03 -5.42 9.79
N GLY A 328 0.14 -4.97 10.25
CA GLY A 328 1.20 -4.44 9.42
C GLY A 328 0.88 -3.11 8.72
N GLY A 329 1.36 -2.96 7.49
CA GLY A 329 1.33 -1.70 6.73
C GLY A 329 -0.06 -1.13 6.48
N CYS A 330 -1.09 -1.98 6.35
CA CYS A 330 -2.48 -1.57 6.13
C CYS A 330 -2.97 -0.62 7.23
N TYR A 331 -2.62 -0.90 8.49
CA TYR A 331 -2.95 -0.07 9.64
C TYR A 331 -2.47 1.38 9.45
N TYR A 332 -1.19 1.55 9.11
CA TYR A 332 -0.57 2.88 8.99
C TYR A 332 -1.08 3.64 7.76
N ALA A 333 -1.29 2.94 6.66
CA ALA A 333 -1.82 3.50 5.43
C ALA A 333 -3.24 4.05 5.59
N ALA A 334 -4.12 3.31 6.27
CA ALA A 334 -5.49 3.74 6.55
C ALA A 334 -5.54 4.86 7.61
N ARG A 335 -4.70 4.78 8.66
CA ARG A 335 -4.58 5.82 9.67
C ARG A 335 -4.17 7.16 9.06
N LEU A 336 -3.21 7.15 8.14
CA LEU A 336 -2.79 8.33 7.39
C LEU A 336 -3.99 8.97 6.67
N ALA A 337 -4.78 8.19 5.92
CA ALA A 337 -5.94 8.69 5.18
C ALA A 337 -7.02 9.28 6.10
N VAL A 338 -7.25 8.70 7.28
CA VAL A 338 -8.16 9.23 8.31
C VAL A 338 -7.64 10.55 8.85
N GLY A 339 -6.35 10.62 9.22
CA GLY A 339 -5.72 11.83 9.72
C GLY A 339 -5.82 12.99 8.73
N GLU A 340 -5.53 12.74 7.44
CA GLU A 340 -5.66 13.73 6.36
C GLU A 340 -7.09 14.29 6.23
N SER A 341 -8.09 13.43 6.35
CA SER A 341 -9.49 13.87 6.24
C SER A 341 -9.90 14.74 7.42
N LEU A 342 -9.55 14.31 8.63
CA LEU A 342 -9.90 15.05 9.86
C LEU A 342 -9.12 16.36 9.97
N GLU A 343 -7.86 16.40 9.55
CA GLU A 343 -7.07 17.64 9.50
C GLU A 343 -7.66 18.63 8.53
N ARG A 344 -7.99 18.21 7.30
CA ARG A 344 -8.62 19.06 6.27
C ARG A 344 -9.93 19.69 6.76
N GLU A 345 -10.72 18.95 7.53
CA GLU A 345 -11.97 19.42 8.09
C GLU A 345 -11.78 20.20 9.40
N ARG A 346 -10.57 20.17 9.98
CA ARG A 346 -10.27 20.70 11.31
C ARG A 346 -11.19 20.14 12.38
N ARG A 347 -11.35 18.81 12.38
CA ARG A 347 -12.18 18.07 13.30
C ARG A 347 -11.43 16.87 13.88
N GLN A 348 -11.96 16.38 14.98
CA GLN A 348 -11.49 15.20 15.69
C GLN A 348 -12.60 14.14 15.79
N ALA A 349 -12.25 12.87 15.69
CA ALA A 349 -13.18 11.77 15.83
C ALA A 349 -12.49 10.50 16.36
N ALA A 350 -13.25 9.62 17.01
CA ALA A 350 -12.88 8.22 17.12
C ALA A 350 -13.31 7.49 15.85
N THR A 351 -12.41 6.72 15.24
CA THR A 351 -12.63 6.12 13.92
C THR A 351 -12.39 4.62 13.95
N VAL A 352 -13.32 3.85 13.40
CA VAL A 352 -13.10 2.44 13.09
C VAL A 352 -13.28 2.22 11.59
N ILE A 353 -12.37 1.45 11.00
CA ILE A 353 -12.46 1.01 9.60
C ILE A 353 -12.75 -0.48 9.61
N LEU A 354 -13.80 -0.87 8.88
CA LEU A 354 -14.20 -2.24 8.67
C LEU A 354 -13.93 -2.60 7.21
N ARG A 355 -13.01 -3.55 6.99
CA ARG A 355 -12.67 -4.04 5.67
C ARG A 355 -13.16 -5.47 5.51
N GLU A 356 -13.92 -5.74 4.44
CA GLU A 356 -14.30 -7.08 4.01
C GLU A 356 -13.61 -7.40 2.68
N THR A 357 -12.77 -8.43 2.69
CA THR A 357 -12.03 -8.87 1.51
C THR A 357 -12.62 -10.18 0.99
N HIS A 358 -13.17 -10.12 -0.22
CA HIS A 358 -13.86 -11.22 -0.90
C HIS A 358 -12.95 -11.94 -1.92
N PRO A 359 -13.36 -13.10 -2.47
CA PRO A 359 -12.55 -13.90 -3.38
C PRO A 359 -12.13 -13.23 -4.70
N GLY A 360 -12.76 -12.12 -5.07
CA GLY A 360 -12.35 -11.29 -6.21
C GLY A 360 -11.05 -10.51 -5.97
N TYR A 361 -10.61 -10.34 -4.73
CA TYR A 361 -9.28 -9.87 -4.39
C TYR A 361 -8.25 -10.99 -4.59
N ILE A 362 -7.95 -11.30 -5.84
CA ILE A 362 -7.24 -12.52 -6.24
C ILE A 362 -5.74 -12.51 -5.90
N MET A 363 -5.14 -11.34 -5.67
CA MET A 363 -3.70 -11.22 -5.35
C MET A 363 -3.39 -9.91 -4.61
N PRO A 364 -2.29 -9.85 -3.83
CA PRO A 364 -1.88 -8.64 -3.14
C PRO A 364 -1.43 -7.58 -4.15
N VAL A 365 -1.95 -6.36 -4.03
CA VAL A 365 -1.51 -5.23 -4.86
C VAL A 365 -0.70 -4.20 -4.08
N GLY A 366 -0.68 -4.31 -2.74
CA GLY A 366 0.08 -3.46 -1.84
C GLY A 366 -0.81 -2.62 -0.91
N VAL A 367 -0.20 -2.08 0.12
CA VAL A 367 -0.91 -1.27 1.14
C VAL A 367 -1.45 0.05 0.60
N TRP A 368 -0.99 0.50 -0.58
CA TRP A 368 -1.58 1.63 -1.29
C TRP A 368 -3.07 1.42 -1.54
N ASN A 369 -3.49 0.16 -1.78
CA ASN A 369 -4.90 -0.18 -1.97
C ASN A 369 -5.75 0.29 -0.79
N VAL A 370 -5.30 0.03 0.41
CA VAL A 370 -6.02 0.45 1.63
C VAL A 370 -5.99 1.98 1.75
N ARG A 371 -4.82 2.62 1.59
CA ARG A 371 -4.70 4.07 1.70
C ARG A 371 -5.59 4.80 0.71
N GLU A 372 -5.52 4.44 -0.57
CA GLU A 372 -6.23 5.16 -1.61
C GLU A 372 -7.74 4.89 -1.60
N HIS A 373 -8.18 3.68 -1.24
CA HIS A 373 -9.62 3.42 -1.10
C HIS A 373 -10.21 4.11 0.14
N VAL A 374 -9.50 4.15 1.26
CA VAL A 374 -9.96 4.93 2.42
C VAL A 374 -9.98 6.43 2.10
N ARG A 375 -8.96 6.96 1.40
CA ARG A 375 -8.99 8.34 0.89
C ARG A 375 -10.19 8.58 -0.04
N ALA A 376 -10.47 7.65 -0.95
CA ALA A 376 -11.60 7.76 -1.87
C ALA A 376 -12.93 7.76 -1.12
N ALA A 377 -13.11 6.88 -0.14
CA ALA A 377 -14.30 6.88 0.73
C ALA A 377 -14.49 8.24 1.42
N LEU A 378 -13.43 8.75 2.05
CA LEU A 378 -13.46 10.00 2.83
C LEU A 378 -13.59 11.30 1.99
N ARG A 379 -13.54 11.20 0.66
CA ARG A 379 -13.86 12.28 -0.28
C ARG A 379 -15.34 12.33 -0.64
N LEU A 380 -16.08 11.25 -0.39
CA LEU A 380 -17.51 11.18 -0.64
C LEU A 380 -18.28 11.79 0.54
N PRO A 381 -19.51 12.29 0.31
CA PRO A 381 -20.36 12.75 1.41
C PRO A 381 -20.71 11.57 2.33
N PRO A 382 -20.58 11.73 3.67
CA PRO A 382 -20.94 10.68 4.60
C PRO A 382 -22.45 10.51 4.73
N ARG A 383 -22.88 9.33 5.13
CA ARG A 383 -24.19 9.17 5.77
C ARG A 383 -24.09 9.57 7.23
N LEU A 384 -25.00 10.42 7.69
CA LEU A 384 -25.05 10.93 9.05
C LEU A 384 -26.05 10.18 9.89
N PHE A 385 -25.67 9.92 11.14
CA PHE A 385 -26.54 9.25 12.11
C PHE A 385 -26.44 9.93 13.47
N SER A 386 -27.57 10.04 14.16
CA SER A 386 -27.65 10.61 15.50
C SER A 386 -27.53 9.54 16.60
N THR A 387 -27.68 8.27 16.26
CA THR A 387 -27.67 7.18 17.26
C THR A 387 -26.84 5.98 16.80
N MET A 388 -26.23 5.29 17.76
CA MET A 388 -25.52 4.04 17.53
C MET A 388 -26.43 2.95 16.95
N LYS A 389 -27.70 2.88 17.40
CA LYS A 389 -28.66 1.90 16.88
C LYS A 389 -28.85 2.07 15.38
N ALA A 390 -29.16 3.30 14.91
CA ALA A 390 -29.35 3.59 13.51
C ALA A 390 -28.09 3.32 12.68
N THR A 391 -26.91 3.61 13.24
CA THR A 391 -25.62 3.30 12.64
C THR A 391 -25.45 1.79 12.45
N LEU A 392 -25.66 1.00 13.50
CA LEU A 392 -25.53 -0.46 13.41
C LEU A 392 -26.57 -1.09 12.45
N ASP A 393 -27.78 -0.56 12.42
CA ASP A 393 -28.82 -1.00 11.48
C ASP A 393 -28.41 -0.72 10.04
N HIS A 394 -27.79 0.45 9.77
CA HIS A 394 -27.21 0.75 8.47
C HIS A 394 -26.04 -0.20 8.14
N LEU A 395 -25.08 -0.40 9.04
CA LEU A 395 -23.94 -1.29 8.82
C LEU A 395 -24.38 -2.72 8.47
N ARG A 396 -25.49 -3.23 9.07
CA ARG A 396 -26.08 -4.53 8.75
C ARG A 396 -26.52 -4.65 7.29
N THR A 397 -26.90 -3.53 6.66
CA THR A 397 -27.29 -3.52 5.23
C THR A 397 -26.12 -3.45 4.29
N ARG A 398 -24.92 -3.15 4.79
CA ARG A 398 -23.71 -2.90 3.99
C ARG A 398 -22.63 -3.97 4.16
N LEU A 399 -22.60 -4.65 5.29
CA LEU A 399 -21.65 -5.71 5.60
C LEU A 399 -22.30 -7.08 5.37
N ASP A 400 -21.56 -8.00 4.82
CA ASP A 400 -21.99 -9.38 4.65
C ASP A 400 -21.74 -10.20 5.93
N ILE A 401 -20.80 -9.74 6.77
CA ILE A 401 -20.54 -10.33 8.08
C ILE A 401 -21.45 -9.70 9.13
N PRO A 402 -22.07 -10.51 10.02
CA PRO A 402 -22.91 -9.98 11.09
C PRO A 402 -22.16 -8.92 11.92
N THR A 403 -22.76 -7.74 12.05
CA THR A 403 -22.15 -6.59 12.76
C THR A 403 -21.74 -6.91 14.20
N GLN A 404 -22.43 -7.89 14.83
CA GLN A 404 -22.08 -8.37 16.18
C GLN A 404 -20.68 -8.95 16.27
N ARG A 405 -20.14 -9.54 15.18
CA ARG A 405 -18.75 -10.02 15.16
C ARG A 405 -17.76 -8.85 15.24
N TYR A 406 -18.05 -7.77 14.52
CA TYR A 406 -17.24 -6.54 14.58
C TYR A 406 -17.35 -5.86 15.95
N VAL A 407 -18.56 -5.73 16.51
CA VAL A 407 -18.76 -5.14 17.84
C VAL A 407 -17.99 -5.91 18.92
N ARG A 408 -17.98 -7.25 18.86
CA ARG A 408 -17.26 -8.07 19.85
C ARG A 408 -15.74 -7.92 19.74
N MET A 409 -15.25 -7.64 18.56
CA MET A 409 -13.81 -7.54 18.28
C MET A 409 -13.27 -6.12 18.46
N SER A 410 -14.08 -5.10 18.17
CA SER A 410 -13.66 -3.72 18.09
C SER A 410 -13.54 -3.06 19.47
N GLU A 411 -12.35 -2.62 19.83
CA GLU A 411 -12.10 -1.81 21.01
C GLU A 411 -12.77 -0.43 20.89
N VAL A 412 -12.75 0.18 19.71
CA VAL A 412 -13.39 1.49 19.48
C VAL A 412 -14.91 1.40 19.59
N LEU A 413 -15.55 0.39 18.96
CA LEU A 413 -17.00 0.22 19.06
C LEU A 413 -17.43 -0.07 20.49
N GLN A 414 -16.72 -0.95 21.21
CA GLN A 414 -17.00 -1.22 22.62
C GLN A 414 -16.85 0.02 23.48
N HIS A 415 -15.76 0.79 23.29
CA HIS A 415 -15.55 2.03 23.99
C HIS A 415 -16.71 3.03 23.76
N VAL A 416 -17.11 3.23 22.51
CA VAL A 416 -18.19 4.17 22.16
C VAL A 416 -19.56 3.70 22.69
N MET A 417 -19.82 2.39 22.73
CA MET A 417 -21.11 1.84 23.16
C MET A 417 -21.29 1.75 24.67
N TYR A 418 -20.21 1.48 25.39
CA TYR A 418 -20.31 1.11 26.81
C TYR A 418 -19.67 2.10 27.77
N GLN A 419 -18.77 2.96 27.29
CA GLN A 419 -18.16 3.98 28.14
C GLN A 419 -19.06 5.23 28.20
N ARG A 420 -19.60 5.52 29.38
CA ARG A 420 -20.34 6.74 29.66
C ARG A 420 -19.39 7.94 29.68
N THR A 421 -19.85 9.07 29.16
CA THR A 421 -19.16 10.37 29.25
C THR A 421 -19.74 11.20 30.39
N PHE A 422 -19.05 12.27 30.80
CA PHE A 422 -19.61 13.20 31.79
C PHE A 422 -20.92 13.84 31.34
N ASP A 423 -21.11 14.06 30.03
CA ASP A 423 -22.36 14.58 29.46
C ASP A 423 -23.53 13.60 29.64
N ASP A 424 -23.27 12.28 29.61
CA ASP A 424 -24.30 11.28 29.87
C ASP A 424 -24.77 11.31 31.34
N TYR A 425 -23.91 11.74 32.29
CA TYR A 425 -24.31 11.96 33.69
C TYR A 425 -25.07 13.26 33.91
N SER A 426 -24.65 14.34 33.22
CA SER A 426 -25.33 15.67 33.28
C SER A 426 -26.77 15.61 32.76
N ALA A 427 -27.03 14.76 31.76
CA ALA A 427 -28.37 14.54 31.22
C ALA A 427 -29.30 13.77 32.18
N ILE A 428 -28.76 12.93 33.04
CA ILE A 428 -29.54 12.17 34.04
C ILE A 428 -29.97 13.09 35.19
N ASP A 429 -29.11 14.02 35.62
CA ASP A 429 -29.44 14.95 36.70
C ASP A 429 -30.50 15.99 36.27
N SER A 430 -30.59 16.33 34.99
CA SER A 430 -31.61 17.25 34.48
C SER A 430 -33.01 16.62 34.37
N HIS A 431 -33.16 15.31 34.46
CA HIS A 431 -34.46 14.59 34.45
C HIS A 431 -34.87 14.12 35.83
N GLY A 432 -34.03 14.33 36.86
CA GLY A 432 -34.29 13.93 38.26
C GLY A 432 -35.01 14.97 39.14
N GLN A 433 -35.38 16.15 38.59
CA GLN A 433 -36.13 17.16 39.34
C GLN A 433 -37.49 17.39 38.72
N VAL A 434 -38.37 16.39 38.77
CA VAL A 434 -39.81 16.57 38.66
C VAL A 434 -40.49 15.52 39.55
N SER A 435 -40.75 15.87 40.79
CA SER A 435 -41.85 15.41 41.60
C SER A 435 -41.99 16.27 42.85
#